data_a8684952cb9f596203b0af78d02eb0bb
#
_entry.id   a8684952cb9f596203b0af78d02eb0bb
#
_cell.length_a   1.000
_cell.length_b   1.000
_cell.length_c   1.000
_cell.angle_alpha   90.00
_cell.angle_beta   90.00
_cell.angle_gamma   90.00
#
_symmetry.space_group_name_H-M   'P 1'
#
loop_
_entity.id
_entity.type
_entity.pdbx_description
1 polymer ?
#
loop_
_entity_poly.entity_id
_entity_poly.type
_entity_poly.pdbx_seq_one_letter_code
_entity_poly.pdbx_strand_id
1 'polypeptide(L)'
;MSKFEDFRNQYNSFLYKDYSVEYIESAYRIVYHFEIPGLCEFQSKWEFPAKERVDETILKALAFHLGMAETISYWKCACPKQLKILCGTLSAEQKKWWKKLYYNGLGEFMYRNGIVVSKEDLVTIECEDKACAPLHDTQSYDGCLVSVGGGKDSVVSLEV
;
A
#
# COMPACT_ATOMS: atom_id res chain seq x y z
N MET A 1 7.71 26.44 12.36
CA MET A 1 7.26 25.41 11.40
C MET A 1 6.30 24.49 12.13
N SER A 2 5.37 23.85 11.43
CA SER A 2 4.51 22.85 12.05
C SER A 2 5.30 21.56 12.34
N LYS A 3 4.88 20.79 13.31
CA LYS A 3 5.51 19.49 13.63
C LYS A 3 5.57 18.57 12.39
N PHE A 4 4.57 18.67 11.53
CA PHE A 4 4.53 17.97 10.24
C PHE A 4 5.69 18.38 9.32
N GLU A 5 5.95 19.69 9.18
CA GLU A 5 7.03 20.18 8.30
C GLU A 5 8.42 19.84 8.85
N ASP A 6 8.59 19.91 10.18
CA ASP A 6 9.85 19.56 10.84
C ASP A 6 10.22 18.08 10.61
N PHE A 7 9.29 17.16 10.88
CA PHE A 7 9.49 15.73 10.64
C PHE A 7 9.72 15.41 9.16
N ARG A 8 8.90 15.99 8.28
CA ARG A 8 8.97 15.80 6.84
C ARG A 8 10.28 16.29 6.22
N ASN A 9 10.88 17.36 6.78
CA ASN A 9 12.17 17.89 6.34
C ASN A 9 13.34 17.08 6.92
N GLN A 10 13.21 16.56 8.12
CA GLN A 10 14.21 15.72 8.75
C GLN A 10 14.28 14.33 8.13
N TYR A 11 13.12 13.73 7.84
CA TYR A 11 12.97 12.38 7.28
C TYR A 11 12.34 12.46 5.90
N ASN A 12 13.17 12.64 4.89
CA ASN A 12 12.72 13.03 3.54
C ASN A 12 12.14 11.86 2.73
N SER A 13 12.51 10.62 3.03
CA SER A 13 12.11 9.45 2.24
C SER A 13 11.55 8.32 3.08
N PHE A 14 10.57 7.62 2.51
CA PHE A 14 10.06 6.33 2.95
C PHE A 14 10.44 5.28 1.91
N LEU A 15 11.03 4.18 2.31
CA LEU A 15 11.47 3.11 1.43
C LEU A 15 10.53 1.90 1.55
N TYR A 16 10.00 1.43 0.45
CA TYR A 16 9.46 0.09 0.30
C TYR A 16 10.59 -0.79 -0.21
N LYS A 17 11.31 -1.45 0.72
CA LYS A 17 12.59 -2.13 0.45
C LYS A 17 12.41 -3.41 -0.34
N ASP A 18 11.64 -4.31 0.22
CA ASP A 18 11.39 -5.63 -0.36
C ASP A 18 10.15 -6.28 0.24
N TYR A 19 9.77 -7.40 -0.34
CA TYR A 19 8.80 -8.33 0.23
C TYR A 19 9.15 -9.77 -0.19
N SER A 20 8.76 -10.72 0.65
CA SER A 20 8.84 -12.15 0.35
C SER A 20 7.45 -12.79 0.35
N VAL A 21 7.28 -13.83 -0.45
CA VAL A 21 6.07 -14.63 -0.51
C VAL A 21 6.47 -16.09 -0.41
N GLU A 22 5.95 -16.78 0.61
CA GLU A 22 6.22 -18.19 0.86
C GLU A 22 4.91 -18.96 1.00
N TYR A 23 4.88 -20.20 0.53
CA TYR A 23 3.75 -21.12 0.75
C TYR A 23 4.14 -22.17 1.77
N ILE A 24 3.57 -22.06 2.96
CA ILE A 24 3.90 -22.91 4.12
C ILE A 24 2.60 -23.40 4.76
N GLU A 25 2.51 -24.71 5.01
CA GLU A 25 1.39 -25.32 5.76
C GLU A 25 -0.01 -24.91 5.25
N SER A 26 -0.20 -24.97 3.93
CA SER A 26 -1.46 -24.57 3.27
C SER A 26 -1.86 -23.10 3.50
N ALA A 27 -0.88 -22.22 3.61
CA ALA A 27 -1.07 -20.79 3.66
C ALA A 27 0.04 -20.04 2.88
N TYR A 28 -0.30 -18.91 2.31
CA TYR A 28 0.68 -17.95 1.84
C TYR A 28 1.05 -17.02 2.97
N ARG A 29 2.35 -16.93 3.24
CA ARG A 29 2.94 -15.96 4.15
C ARG A 29 3.63 -14.88 3.33
N ILE A 30 3.25 -13.63 3.55
CA ILE A 30 3.85 -12.47 2.90
C ILE A 30 4.47 -11.59 3.98
N VAL A 31 5.74 -11.25 3.81
CA VAL A 31 6.48 -10.38 4.72
C VAL A 31 6.96 -9.17 3.95
N TYR A 32 6.75 -8.00 4.50
CA TYR A 32 7.14 -6.71 3.92
C TYR A 32 8.16 -6.02 4.79
N HIS A 33 9.12 -5.34 4.17
CA HIS A 33 10.10 -4.51 4.85
C HIS A 33 10.04 -3.08 4.33
N PHE A 34 9.85 -2.16 5.28
CA PHE A 34 9.82 -0.73 5.02
C PHE A 34 10.83 -0.02 5.91
N GLU A 35 11.24 1.18 5.51
CA GLU A 35 12.19 1.98 6.27
C GLU A 35 11.92 3.47 6.09
N ILE A 36 12.06 4.22 7.17
CA ILE A 36 12.28 5.67 7.14
C ILE A 36 13.74 5.87 7.58
N PRO A 37 14.67 6.14 6.63
CA PRO A 37 16.09 6.25 6.94
C PRO A 37 16.37 7.24 8.06
N GLY A 38 17.15 6.80 9.06
CA GLY A 38 17.47 7.60 10.22
C GLY A 38 16.39 7.67 11.30
N LEU A 39 15.23 7.04 11.09
CA LEU A 39 14.15 6.99 12.09
C LEU A 39 13.85 5.57 12.53
N CYS A 40 13.37 4.70 11.64
CA CYS A 40 12.97 3.34 12.01
C CYS A 40 12.78 2.43 10.78
N GLU A 41 12.83 1.13 11.05
CA GLU A 41 12.42 0.08 10.12
C GLU A 41 11.09 -0.51 10.58
N PHE A 42 10.30 -1.01 9.62
CA PHE A 42 9.04 -1.67 9.87
C PHE A 42 9.01 -3.01 9.14
N GLN A 43 8.40 -3.99 9.79
CA GLN A 43 8.08 -5.26 9.19
C GLN A 43 6.59 -5.53 9.36
N SER A 44 5.91 -5.83 8.25
CA SER A 44 4.51 -6.27 8.25
C SER A 44 4.43 -7.70 7.74
N LYS A 45 3.50 -8.48 8.30
CA LYS A 45 3.30 -9.87 7.95
C LYS A 45 1.83 -10.16 7.74
N TRP A 46 1.53 -10.83 6.62
CA TRP A 46 0.20 -11.34 6.31
C TRP A 46 0.23 -12.85 6.09
N GLU A 47 -0.83 -13.52 6.49
CA GLU A 47 -1.03 -14.93 6.23
C GLU A 47 -2.42 -15.15 5.62
N PHE A 48 -2.45 -15.83 4.48
CA PHE A 48 -3.67 -16.15 3.76
C PHE A 48 -3.81 -17.67 3.62
N PRO A 49 -4.79 -18.32 4.27
CA PRO A 49 -5.06 -19.72 4.04
C PRO A 49 -5.35 -20.00 2.57
N ALA A 50 -4.74 -21.03 2.01
CA ALA A 50 -4.93 -21.41 0.62
C ALA A 50 -4.87 -22.92 0.49
N LYS A 51 -5.93 -23.53 -0.04
CA LYS A 51 -5.98 -24.98 -0.28
C LYS A 51 -5.12 -25.40 -1.47
N GLU A 52 -4.96 -24.51 -2.43
CA GLU A 52 -4.24 -24.73 -3.69
C GLU A 52 -3.25 -23.59 -3.94
N ARG A 53 -2.25 -23.86 -4.76
CA ARG A 53 -1.29 -22.83 -5.17
C ARG A 53 -1.91 -21.95 -6.24
N VAL A 54 -1.72 -20.65 -6.08
CA VAL A 54 -2.10 -19.62 -7.04
C VAL A 54 -0.95 -19.41 -8.02
N ASP A 55 -1.26 -18.93 -9.22
CA ASP A 55 -0.23 -18.51 -10.19
C ASP A 55 0.73 -17.51 -9.55
N GLU A 56 2.02 -17.79 -9.67
CA GLU A 56 3.07 -17.03 -8.99
C GLU A 56 3.16 -15.58 -9.48
N THR A 57 2.87 -15.34 -10.76
CA THR A 57 2.90 -13.99 -11.34
C THR A 57 1.79 -13.12 -10.78
N ILE A 58 0.58 -13.67 -10.73
CA ILE A 58 -0.60 -13.01 -10.14
C ILE A 58 -0.35 -12.76 -8.66
N LEU A 59 0.12 -13.77 -7.94
CA LEU A 59 0.36 -13.68 -6.51
C LEU A 59 1.40 -12.60 -6.16
N LYS A 60 2.52 -12.54 -6.89
CA LYS A 60 3.55 -11.50 -6.70
C LYS A 60 3.01 -10.10 -6.95
N ALA A 61 2.20 -9.93 -7.99
CA ALA A 61 1.60 -8.63 -8.27
C ALA A 61 0.60 -8.20 -7.19
N LEU A 62 -0.25 -9.11 -6.73
CA LEU A 62 -1.18 -8.84 -5.62
C LEU A 62 -0.41 -8.52 -4.32
N ALA A 63 0.62 -9.30 -4.00
CA ALA A 63 1.49 -9.07 -2.85
C ALA A 63 2.15 -7.69 -2.92
N PHE A 64 2.71 -7.32 -4.07
CA PHE A 64 3.30 -6.00 -4.28
C PHE A 64 2.30 -4.87 -4.01
N HIS A 65 1.09 -4.95 -4.55
CA HIS A 65 0.07 -3.92 -4.37
C HIS A 65 -0.51 -3.91 -2.95
N LEU A 66 -0.58 -5.05 -2.26
CA LEU A 66 -0.93 -5.10 -0.84
C LEU A 66 0.13 -4.37 0.00
N GLY A 67 1.43 -4.59 -0.28
CA GLY A 67 2.52 -3.85 0.35
C GLY A 67 2.43 -2.34 0.08
N MET A 68 2.05 -1.93 -1.13
CA MET A 68 1.77 -0.52 -1.44
C MET A 68 0.66 0.06 -0.55
N ALA A 69 -0.40 -0.69 -0.26
CA ALA A 69 -1.47 -0.26 0.65
C ALA A 69 -0.95 -0.13 2.09
N GLU A 70 -0.11 -1.08 2.55
CA GLU A 70 0.54 -1.04 3.86
C GLU A 70 1.40 0.22 4.04
N THR A 71 2.09 0.68 2.98
CA THR A 71 2.94 1.89 3.07
C THR A 71 2.18 3.11 3.59
N ILE A 72 0.87 3.24 3.31
CA ILE A 72 0.04 4.37 3.74
C ILE A 72 -0.01 4.46 5.28
N SER A 73 -0.06 3.31 5.96
CA SER A 73 -0.13 3.25 7.42
C SER A 73 1.19 3.68 8.06
N TYR A 74 2.31 3.17 7.58
CA TYR A 74 3.64 3.46 8.15
C TYR A 74 4.17 4.84 7.75
N TRP A 75 3.84 5.32 6.56
CA TRP A 75 4.20 6.66 6.08
C TRP A 75 3.79 7.78 7.05
N LYS A 76 2.67 7.62 7.77
CA LYS A 76 2.18 8.58 8.76
C LYS A 76 3.16 8.90 9.89
N CYS A 77 4.15 8.05 10.14
CA CYS A 77 5.13 8.25 11.20
C CYS A 77 5.93 9.57 11.05
N ALA A 78 6.32 9.92 9.83
CA ALA A 78 7.07 11.15 9.56
C ALA A 78 6.58 11.91 8.33
N CYS A 79 5.61 11.37 7.60
CA CYS A 79 5.04 11.94 6.38
C CYS A 79 6.10 12.34 5.33
N PRO A 80 7.07 11.50 4.99
CA PRO A 80 8.15 11.84 4.06
C PRO A 80 7.64 12.35 2.70
N LYS A 81 8.42 13.22 2.07
CA LYS A 81 8.07 13.78 0.74
C LYS A 81 8.17 12.74 -0.36
N GLN A 82 9.06 11.77 -0.21
CA GLN A 82 9.35 10.75 -1.21
C GLN A 82 8.96 9.37 -0.71
N LEU A 83 8.17 8.64 -1.50
CA LEU A 83 7.99 7.20 -1.37
C LEU A 83 8.83 6.53 -2.46
N LYS A 84 9.89 5.84 -2.06
CA LYS A 84 10.80 5.12 -2.95
C LYS A 84 10.49 3.64 -2.92
N ILE A 85 10.12 3.09 -4.07
CA ILE A 85 9.81 1.68 -4.24
C ILE A 85 11.05 1.00 -4.85
N LEU A 86 11.68 0.11 -4.08
CA LEU A 86 12.90 -0.60 -4.49
C LEU A 86 12.61 -2.00 -5.03
N CYS A 87 11.43 -2.56 -4.73
CA CYS A 87 11.06 -3.95 -5.01
C CYS A 87 10.03 -4.13 -6.13
N GLY A 88 9.73 -3.09 -6.87
CA GLY A 88 8.75 -3.15 -7.95
C GLY A 88 8.67 -1.89 -8.78
N THR A 89 7.79 -1.91 -9.76
CA THR A 89 7.60 -0.80 -10.69
C THR A 89 6.13 -0.42 -10.79
N LEU A 90 5.87 0.85 -11.08
CA LEU A 90 4.53 1.38 -11.31
C LEU A 90 4.53 2.20 -12.60
N SER A 91 3.49 2.05 -13.40
CA SER A 91 3.25 2.95 -14.53
C SER A 91 2.92 4.37 -14.06
N ALA A 92 3.00 5.34 -14.94
CA ALA A 92 2.63 6.73 -14.65
C ALA A 92 1.16 6.84 -14.16
N GLU A 93 0.26 6.05 -14.73
CA GLU A 93 -1.14 6.00 -14.33
C GLU A 93 -1.32 5.40 -12.94
N GLN A 94 -0.60 4.31 -12.63
CA GLN A 94 -0.61 3.71 -11.30
C GLN A 94 -0.02 4.67 -10.25
N LYS A 95 1.08 5.36 -10.53
CA LYS A 95 1.63 6.40 -9.64
C LYS A 95 0.58 7.50 -9.36
N LYS A 96 -0.13 7.96 -10.39
CA LYS A 96 -1.21 8.94 -10.25
C LYS A 96 -2.37 8.43 -9.40
N TRP A 97 -2.75 7.17 -9.59
CA TRP A 97 -3.80 6.51 -8.81
C TRP A 97 -3.40 6.38 -7.34
N TRP A 98 -2.20 5.90 -7.06
CA TRP A 98 -1.67 5.79 -5.69
C TRP A 98 -1.57 7.14 -4.99
N LYS A 99 -1.11 8.20 -5.66
CA LYS A 99 -1.12 9.57 -5.11
C LYS A 99 -2.53 10.02 -4.73
N LYS A 100 -3.53 9.72 -5.57
CA LYS A 100 -4.93 10.01 -5.27
C LYS A 100 -5.42 9.23 -4.04
N LEU A 101 -5.05 7.95 -3.93
CA LEU A 101 -5.41 7.12 -2.78
C LEU A 101 -4.79 7.64 -1.48
N TYR A 102 -3.51 7.99 -1.49
CA TYR A 102 -2.83 8.62 -0.35
C TYR A 102 -3.57 9.88 0.11
N TYR A 103 -3.82 10.80 -0.80
CA TYR A 103 -4.45 12.07 -0.46
C TYR A 103 -5.87 11.90 0.11
N ASN A 104 -6.69 11.09 -0.55
CA ASN A 104 -8.07 10.88 -0.12
C ASN A 104 -8.16 9.98 1.12
N GLY A 105 -7.34 8.94 1.20
CA GLY A 105 -7.34 8.00 2.32
C GLY A 105 -6.76 8.59 3.62
N LEU A 106 -5.96 9.65 3.52
CA LEU A 106 -5.38 10.33 4.67
C LEU A 106 -6.14 11.60 5.09
N GLY A 107 -7.33 11.86 4.54
CA GLY A 107 -8.10 13.05 4.81
C GLY A 107 -8.38 13.28 6.29
N GLU A 108 -8.86 12.27 7.02
CA GLU A 108 -9.08 12.34 8.46
C GLU A 108 -7.77 12.58 9.22
N PHE A 109 -6.71 11.85 8.87
CA PHE A 109 -5.39 12.02 9.49
C PHE A 109 -4.87 13.45 9.31
N MET A 110 -4.96 14.01 8.11
CA MET A 110 -4.55 15.39 7.82
C MET A 110 -5.38 16.40 8.63
N TYR A 111 -6.70 16.24 8.63
CA TYR A 111 -7.60 17.12 9.38
C TYR A 111 -7.27 17.12 10.88
N ARG A 112 -7.14 15.93 11.50
CA ARG A 112 -6.87 15.78 12.94
C ARG A 112 -5.49 16.33 13.36
N ASN A 113 -4.53 16.36 12.45
CA ASN A 113 -3.18 16.85 12.70
C ASN A 113 -2.92 18.26 12.17
N GLY A 114 -3.95 18.96 11.66
CA GLY A 114 -3.83 20.31 11.13
C GLY A 114 -2.90 20.41 9.90
N ILE A 115 -2.80 19.33 9.12
CA ILE A 115 -1.95 19.26 7.93
C ILE A 115 -2.70 19.85 6.75
N VAL A 116 -2.17 20.95 6.20
CA VAL A 116 -2.70 21.58 4.98
C VAL A 116 -1.65 21.48 3.89
N VAL A 117 -1.90 20.62 2.92
CA VAL A 117 -0.98 20.35 1.80
C VAL A 117 -1.78 20.04 0.55
N SER A 118 -1.27 20.41 -0.62
CA SER A 118 -1.90 20.03 -1.89
C SER A 118 -1.71 18.53 -2.17
N LYS A 119 -2.55 17.97 -3.03
CA LYS A 119 -2.41 16.60 -3.49
C LYS A 119 -1.07 16.37 -4.21
N GLU A 120 -0.61 17.34 -4.93
CA GLU A 120 0.64 17.32 -5.70
C GLU A 120 1.85 17.27 -4.77
N ASP A 121 1.77 17.97 -3.64
CA ASP A 121 2.87 18.15 -2.67
C ASP A 121 2.85 17.10 -1.53
N LEU A 122 1.79 16.30 -1.41
CA LEU A 122 1.68 15.35 -0.32
C LEU A 122 2.78 14.29 -0.36
N VAL A 123 2.93 13.61 -1.50
CA VAL A 123 3.95 12.57 -1.69
C VAL A 123 4.35 12.46 -3.16
N THR A 124 5.64 12.27 -3.42
CA THR A 124 6.18 11.89 -4.72
C THR A 124 6.51 10.40 -4.69
N ILE A 125 6.03 9.64 -5.68
CA ILE A 125 6.29 8.20 -5.77
C ILE A 125 7.38 7.95 -6.82
N GLU A 126 8.48 7.38 -6.37
CA GLU A 126 9.66 7.05 -7.18
C GLU A 126 9.84 5.54 -7.26
N CYS A 127 10.03 5.01 -8.45
CA CYS A 127 10.41 3.63 -8.73
C CYS A 127 11.11 3.59 -10.08
N GLU A 128 11.72 2.46 -10.42
CA GLU A 128 12.20 2.25 -11.79
C GLU A 128 11.04 2.35 -12.79
N ASP A 129 11.26 3.08 -13.89
CA ASP A 129 10.30 3.20 -14.98
C ASP A 129 10.42 1.98 -15.91
N LYS A 130 9.81 0.87 -15.48
CA LYS A 130 9.60 -0.30 -16.34
C LYS A 130 8.13 -0.41 -16.69
N ALA A 131 7.83 -0.78 -17.92
CA ALA A 131 6.46 -1.11 -18.31
C ALA A 131 6.01 -2.32 -17.48
N CYS A 132 5.00 -2.13 -16.63
CA CYS A 132 4.33 -3.25 -15.98
C CYS A 132 3.46 -3.94 -17.03
N ALA A 133 3.70 -5.23 -17.26
CA ALA A 133 2.76 -6.02 -18.06
C ALA A 133 1.39 -5.98 -17.35
N PRO A 134 0.31 -5.68 -18.07
CA PRO A 134 -1.02 -5.75 -17.48
C PRO A 134 -1.29 -7.20 -17.06
N LEU A 135 -1.75 -7.38 -15.83
CA LEU A 135 -2.28 -8.66 -15.40
C LEU A 135 -3.64 -8.84 -16.05
N HIS A 136 -3.74 -9.82 -16.91
CA HIS A 136 -5.02 -10.25 -17.47
C HIS A 136 -5.47 -11.49 -16.72
N ASP A 137 -6.46 -11.32 -15.85
CA ASP A 137 -7.21 -12.45 -15.32
C ASP A 137 -8.31 -12.76 -16.33
N THR A 138 -8.24 -13.95 -16.92
CA THR A 138 -9.24 -14.44 -17.86
C THR A 138 -10.30 -15.32 -17.19
N GLN A 139 -10.22 -15.50 -15.87
CA GLN A 139 -11.20 -16.28 -15.13
C GLN A 139 -12.46 -15.46 -14.88
N SER A 140 -13.61 -16.08 -15.14
CA SER A 140 -14.90 -15.56 -14.72
C SER A 140 -15.20 -16.04 -13.31
N TYR A 141 -15.50 -15.12 -12.40
CA TYR A 141 -15.88 -15.44 -11.02
C TYR A 141 -17.37 -15.18 -10.83
N ASP A 142 -18.08 -16.21 -10.36
CA ASP A 142 -19.48 -16.10 -9.97
C ASP A 142 -19.52 -15.83 -8.45
N GLY A 143 -19.74 -14.57 -8.08
CA GLY A 143 -19.87 -14.20 -6.68
C GLY A 143 -19.26 -12.84 -6.33
N CYS A 144 -19.60 -12.37 -5.14
CA CYS A 144 -19.12 -11.11 -4.59
C CYS A 144 -18.43 -11.36 -3.26
N LEU A 145 -17.29 -10.69 -3.05
CA LEU A 145 -16.65 -10.59 -1.75
C LEU A 145 -17.21 -9.38 -1.00
N VAL A 146 -17.95 -9.63 0.07
CA VAL A 146 -18.49 -8.56 0.92
C VAL A 146 -17.69 -8.49 2.21
N SER A 147 -17.01 -7.36 2.44
CA SER A 147 -16.29 -7.10 3.70
C SER A 147 -17.27 -6.73 4.80
N VAL A 148 -17.24 -7.46 5.92
CA VAL A 148 -18.13 -7.23 7.05
C VAL A 148 -17.35 -6.58 8.19
N GLY A 149 -17.43 -5.25 8.27
CA GLY A 149 -16.81 -4.45 9.34
C GLY A 149 -17.70 -4.23 10.57
N GLY A 150 -18.91 -4.82 10.61
CA GLY A 150 -19.88 -4.66 11.71
C GLY A 150 -20.64 -3.32 11.71
N GLY A 151 -20.44 -2.46 10.73
CA GLY A 151 -21.20 -1.22 10.55
C GLY A 151 -22.43 -1.40 9.67
N LYS A 152 -23.27 -0.36 9.64
CA LYS A 152 -24.53 -0.31 8.85
C LYS A 152 -24.33 -0.63 7.37
N ASP A 153 -23.24 -0.17 6.79
CA ASP A 153 -22.96 -0.37 5.35
C ASP A 153 -22.72 -1.85 5.01
N SER A 154 -22.08 -2.59 5.94
CA SER A 154 -21.89 -4.04 5.80
C SER A 154 -23.23 -4.79 5.85
N VAL A 155 -24.15 -4.35 6.73
CA VAL A 155 -25.49 -4.95 6.84
C VAL A 155 -26.26 -4.74 5.54
N VAL A 156 -26.27 -3.52 5.02
CA VAL A 156 -26.96 -3.20 3.75
C VAL A 156 -26.37 -4.03 2.59
N SER A 157 -25.04 -4.17 2.53
CA SER A 157 -24.38 -4.96 1.47
C SER A 157 -24.70 -6.45 1.52
N LEU A 158 -25.07 -6.98 2.69
CA LEU A 158 -25.46 -8.40 2.84
C LEU A 158 -26.94 -8.65 2.53
N GLU A 159 -27.79 -7.61 2.58
CA GLU A 159 -29.23 -7.70 2.32
C GLU A 159 -29.58 -7.49 0.83
N VAL A 160 -28.67 -6.97 0.02
CA VAL A 160 -28.84 -6.72 -1.42
C VAL A 160 -28.23 -7.86 -2.25
#